data_2d905cd1dba72b7724948c354c64e8c6
#
_entry.id   2d905cd1dba72b7724948c354c64e8c6
#
_cell.length_a   1.000
_cell.length_b   1.000
_cell.length_c   1.000
_cell.angle_alpha   90.00
_cell.angle_beta   90.00
_cell.angle_gamma   90.00
#
_symmetry.space_group_name_H-M   'P 1'
#
loop_
_entity.id
_entity.type
_entity.pdbx_description
1 polymer ?
#
loop_
_entity_poly.entity_id
_entity_poly.type
_entity_poly.pdbx_seq_one_letter_code
_entity_poly.pdbx_strand_id
1 'polypeptide(L)'
;MKHIVILGANGMLGHTAALHFQRKGYTVNALDRNDFDAVKNDITQLENRIKKTDLVINCIGVIKQIIDNYTPYETVQINGIFPRNLAKLCKNMGVKMIHVTTDCVYSGSKGNYNENDY
;
A
#
# COMPACT_ATOMS: atom_id res chain seq x y z
N MET A 1 12.30 -9.59 -12.60
CA MET A 1 11.69 -9.10 -11.37
C MET A 1 12.02 -10.07 -10.24
N LYS A 2 12.84 -9.62 -9.29
CA LYS A 2 13.34 -10.49 -8.21
C LYS A 2 13.12 -9.88 -6.81
N HIS A 3 13.07 -8.56 -6.71
CA HIS A 3 12.99 -7.83 -5.44
C HIS A 3 11.65 -7.11 -5.30
N ILE A 4 10.92 -7.41 -4.23
CA ILE A 4 9.61 -6.84 -3.93
C ILE A 4 9.64 -6.20 -2.54
N VAL A 5 9.14 -4.97 -2.44
CA VAL A 5 8.83 -4.33 -1.16
C VAL A 5 7.33 -4.41 -0.93
N ILE A 6 6.91 -4.87 0.25
CA ILE A 6 5.52 -4.90 0.67
C ILE A 6 5.34 -4.00 1.87
N LEU A 7 4.48 -2.99 1.73
CA LEU A 7 4.11 -2.08 2.80
C LEU A 7 2.83 -2.57 3.48
N GLY A 8 2.75 -2.45 4.80
CA GLY A 8 1.62 -2.97 5.57
C GLY A 8 1.73 -4.48 5.83
N ALA A 9 2.95 -4.97 6.06
CA ALA A 9 3.26 -6.40 6.17
C ALA A 9 2.61 -7.12 7.35
N ASN A 10 2.15 -6.41 8.39
CA ASN A 10 1.45 -7.00 9.53
C ASN A 10 -0.07 -7.10 9.33
N GLY A 11 -0.61 -6.46 8.29
CA GLY A 11 -2.00 -6.61 7.90
C GLY A 11 -2.27 -7.97 7.25
N MET A 12 -3.55 -8.36 7.18
CA MET A 12 -3.95 -9.66 6.60
C MET A 12 -3.45 -9.84 5.17
N LEU A 13 -3.66 -8.86 4.31
CA LEU A 13 -3.23 -8.92 2.91
C LEU A 13 -1.71 -8.84 2.77
N GLY A 14 -1.07 -7.88 3.45
CA GLY A 14 0.38 -7.68 3.37
C GLY A 14 1.16 -8.90 3.86
N HIS A 15 0.75 -9.50 4.96
CA HIS A 15 1.35 -10.73 5.48
C HIS A 15 1.22 -11.90 4.50
N THR A 16 0.01 -12.10 3.97
CA THR A 16 -0.26 -13.18 3.01
C THR A 16 0.52 -12.98 1.71
N ALA A 17 0.57 -11.75 1.21
CA ALA A 17 1.34 -11.41 0.01
C ALA A 17 2.84 -11.67 0.21
N ALA A 18 3.39 -11.27 1.37
CA ALA A 18 4.80 -11.50 1.69
C ALA A 18 5.14 -13.00 1.66
N LEU A 19 4.36 -13.83 2.33
CA LEU A 19 4.56 -15.28 2.33
C LEU A 19 4.41 -15.90 0.94
N HIS A 20 3.42 -15.45 0.17
CA HIS A 20 3.19 -15.95 -1.19
C HIS A 20 4.39 -15.69 -2.10
N PHE A 21 4.87 -14.44 -2.14
CA PHE A 21 6.00 -14.10 -3.01
C PHE A 21 7.31 -14.74 -2.56
N GLN A 22 7.54 -14.88 -1.25
CA GLN A 22 8.70 -15.61 -0.73
C GLN A 22 8.67 -17.07 -1.19
N ARG A 23 7.52 -17.76 -1.11
CA ARG A 23 7.35 -19.13 -1.59
C ARG A 23 7.56 -19.27 -3.10
N LYS A 24 7.31 -18.21 -3.86
CA LYS A 24 7.56 -18.13 -5.30
C LYS A 24 9.02 -17.82 -5.66
N GLY A 25 9.89 -17.67 -4.67
CA GLY A 25 11.32 -17.43 -4.87
C GLY A 25 11.72 -15.95 -5.05
N TYR A 26 10.81 -15.01 -4.77
CA TYR A 26 11.15 -13.59 -4.78
C TYR A 26 11.86 -13.19 -3.49
N THR A 27 12.78 -12.23 -3.60
CA THR A 27 13.34 -11.53 -2.43
C THR A 27 12.33 -10.50 -1.96
N VAL A 28 11.75 -10.69 -0.78
CA VAL A 28 10.71 -9.82 -0.23
C VAL A 28 11.24 -9.04 0.96
N ASN A 29 11.13 -7.72 0.89
CA ASN A 29 11.32 -6.81 2.02
C ASN A 29 9.93 -6.39 2.53
N ALA A 30 9.49 -7.01 3.61
CA ALA A 30 8.19 -6.79 4.21
C ALA A 30 8.32 -5.71 5.31
N LEU A 31 7.71 -4.55 5.09
CA LEU A 31 7.76 -3.41 5.99
C LEU A 31 6.45 -3.27 6.76
N ASP A 32 6.56 -3.23 8.07
CA ASP A 32 5.45 -2.96 8.97
C ASP A 32 5.41 -1.49 9.42
N ARG A 33 4.49 -1.17 10.33
CA ARG A 33 4.33 0.19 10.85
C ARG A 33 5.54 0.69 11.65
N ASN A 34 6.32 -0.20 12.26
CA ASN A 34 7.55 0.17 12.96
C ASN A 34 8.66 0.55 11.98
N ASP A 35 8.67 -0.04 10.79
CA ASP A 35 9.60 0.31 9.74
C ASP A 35 9.23 1.62 9.05
N PHE A 36 7.94 1.82 8.80
CA PHE A 36 7.40 3.02 8.17
C PHE A 36 5.94 3.26 8.55
N ASP A 37 5.66 4.39 9.17
CA ASP A 37 4.33 4.86 9.53
C ASP A 37 3.86 5.94 8.53
N ALA A 38 2.79 5.66 7.79
CA ALA A 38 2.27 6.55 6.74
C ALA A 38 1.73 7.89 7.25
N VAL A 39 1.48 8.02 8.56
CA VAL A 39 1.07 9.29 9.20
C VAL A 39 2.27 10.07 9.69
N LYS A 40 3.21 9.39 10.37
CA LYS A 40 4.28 10.03 11.15
C LYS A 40 5.56 10.24 10.35
N ASN A 41 5.83 9.37 9.36
CA ASN A 41 7.10 9.39 8.65
C ASN A 41 7.00 10.17 7.34
N ASP A 42 8.08 10.86 7.00
CA ASP A 42 8.22 11.47 5.68
C ASP A 42 8.42 10.40 4.60
N ILE A 43 7.79 10.58 3.46
CA ILE A 43 7.83 9.62 2.34
C ILE A 43 9.27 9.37 1.83
N THR A 44 10.17 10.34 1.97
CA THR A 44 11.57 10.22 1.56
C THR A 44 12.32 9.14 2.35
N GLN A 45 11.84 8.79 3.54
CA GLN A 45 12.42 7.70 4.33
C GLN A 45 12.27 6.32 3.66
N LEU A 46 11.34 6.20 2.70
CA LEU A 46 11.19 4.99 1.90
C LEU A 46 12.21 4.88 0.75
N GLU A 47 12.86 5.96 0.34
CA GLU A 47 13.78 5.95 -0.79
C GLU A 47 14.83 4.86 -0.69
N ASN A 48 15.50 4.75 0.46
CA ASN A 48 16.52 3.73 0.68
C ASN A 48 15.96 2.31 0.76
N ARG A 49 14.69 2.16 1.16
CA ARG A 49 14.01 0.87 1.26
C ARG A 49 13.56 0.34 -0.09
N ILE A 50 13.16 1.22 -1.00
CA ILE A 50 12.67 0.86 -2.34
C ILE A 50 13.74 0.98 -3.43
N LYS A 51 14.88 1.56 -3.12
CA LYS A 51 16.04 1.62 -4.01
C LYS A 51 16.44 0.21 -4.45
N LYS A 52 16.59 0.01 -5.73
CA LYS A 52 16.91 -1.30 -6.35
C LYS A 52 15.80 -2.36 -6.19
N THR A 53 14.58 -1.94 -5.91
CA THR A 53 13.40 -2.80 -5.89
C THR A 53 12.74 -2.80 -7.28
N ASP A 54 12.20 -3.92 -7.69
CA ASP A 54 11.48 -4.04 -8.97
C ASP A 54 10.01 -3.63 -8.82
N LEU A 55 9.44 -3.92 -7.66
CA LEU A 55 8.01 -3.72 -7.40
C LEU A 55 7.77 -3.34 -5.95
N VAL A 56 6.93 -2.32 -5.74
CA VAL A 56 6.35 -1.97 -4.44
C VAL A 56 4.87 -2.37 -4.45
N ILE A 57 4.44 -3.10 -3.43
CA ILE A 57 3.03 -3.43 -3.21
C ILE A 57 2.57 -2.71 -1.96
N ASN A 58 1.64 -1.77 -2.11
CA ASN A 58 1.06 -1.03 -1.00
C ASN A 58 -0.21 -1.71 -0.49
N CYS A 59 -0.10 -2.34 0.69
CA CYS A 59 -1.21 -2.95 1.43
C CYS A 59 -1.62 -2.11 2.65
N ILE A 60 -1.08 -0.89 2.80
CA ILE A 60 -1.47 0.02 3.88
C ILE A 60 -2.83 0.62 3.56
N GLY A 61 -3.75 0.57 4.52
CA GLY A 61 -5.05 1.18 4.40
C GLY A 61 -5.83 1.11 5.71
N VAL A 62 -6.69 2.09 5.93
CA VAL A 62 -7.67 2.10 7.01
C VAL A 62 -8.99 1.62 6.44
N ILE A 63 -9.49 0.51 6.96
CA ILE A 63 -10.78 -0.08 6.58
C ILE A 63 -11.89 0.34 7.55
N LYS A 64 -13.15 0.19 7.13
CA LYS A 64 -14.31 0.59 7.90
C LYS A 64 -14.32 0.02 9.32
N GLN A 65 -13.86 -1.21 9.52
CA GLN A 65 -13.87 -1.91 10.81
C GLN A 65 -12.95 -1.28 11.86
N ILE A 66 -11.97 -0.50 11.44
CA ILE A 66 -10.98 0.12 12.34
C ILE A 66 -10.94 1.65 12.23
N ILE A 67 -11.83 2.24 11.42
CA ILE A 67 -11.78 3.68 11.12
C ILE A 67 -11.92 4.55 12.38
N ASP A 68 -12.67 4.09 13.38
CA ASP A 68 -12.87 4.82 14.63
C ASP A 68 -11.60 4.91 15.49
N ASN A 69 -10.57 4.11 15.19
CA ASN A 69 -9.26 4.18 15.83
C ASN A 69 -8.36 5.30 15.26
N TYR A 70 -8.82 5.99 14.23
CA TYR A 70 -8.09 7.02 13.51
C TYR A 70 -8.87 8.32 13.46
N THR A 71 -8.17 9.43 13.49
CA THR A 71 -8.80 10.73 13.19
C THR A 71 -9.15 10.80 11.69
N PRO A 72 -10.11 11.67 11.30
CA PRO A 72 -10.39 11.91 9.88
C PRO A 72 -9.15 12.32 9.08
N TYR A 73 -8.28 13.13 9.67
CA TYR A 73 -7.01 13.53 9.07
C TYR A 73 -6.11 12.32 8.78
N GLU A 74 -5.91 11.45 9.77
CA GLU A 74 -5.09 10.24 9.62
C GLU A 74 -5.65 9.30 8.55
N THR A 75 -6.97 9.15 8.49
CA THR A 75 -7.64 8.33 7.48
C THR A 75 -7.41 8.87 6.07
N VAL A 76 -7.57 10.18 5.87
CA VAL A 76 -7.29 10.82 4.58
C VAL A 76 -5.81 10.73 4.21
N GLN A 77 -4.93 10.92 5.18
CA GLN A 77 -3.49 10.78 5.00
C GLN A 77 -3.11 9.38 4.53
N ILE A 78 -3.61 8.35 5.20
CA ILE A 78 -3.28 6.94 4.91
C ILE A 78 -3.90 6.45 3.61
N ASN A 79 -5.18 6.74 3.37
CA ASN A 79 -5.94 6.17 2.25
C ASN A 79 -5.86 7.00 0.96
N GLY A 80 -5.52 8.29 1.06
CA GLY A 80 -5.51 9.20 -0.09
C GLY A 80 -4.15 9.82 -0.37
N ILE A 81 -3.59 10.56 0.57
CA ILE A 81 -2.38 11.35 0.36
C ILE A 81 -1.16 10.44 0.23
N PHE A 82 -1.00 9.48 1.13
CA PHE A 82 0.14 8.57 1.13
C PHE A 82 0.25 7.75 -0.16
N PRO A 83 -0.81 7.07 -0.66
CA PRO A 83 -0.72 6.31 -1.91
C PRO A 83 -0.33 7.18 -3.10
N ARG A 84 -0.83 8.41 -3.18
CA ARG A 84 -0.46 9.37 -4.22
C ARG A 84 1.03 9.74 -4.16
N ASN A 85 1.53 10.06 -2.98
CA ASN A 85 2.93 10.41 -2.79
C ASN A 85 3.85 9.22 -3.05
N LEU A 86 3.45 8.02 -2.64
CA LEU A 86 4.18 6.78 -2.92
C LEU A 86 4.26 6.50 -4.43
N ALA A 87 3.15 6.70 -5.15
CA ALA A 87 3.14 6.53 -6.60
C ALA A 87 4.10 7.51 -7.29
N LYS A 88 4.14 8.77 -6.84
CA LYS A 88 5.09 9.78 -7.33
C LYS A 88 6.54 9.39 -7.04
N LEU A 89 6.82 8.93 -5.82
CA LEU A 89 8.14 8.46 -5.43
C LEU A 89 8.60 7.27 -6.30
N CYS A 90 7.75 6.24 -6.42
CA CYS A 90 8.04 5.07 -7.25
C CYS A 90 8.30 5.47 -8.71
N LYS A 91 7.48 6.35 -9.28
CA LYS A 91 7.67 6.88 -10.64
C LYS A 91 9.03 7.57 -10.80
N ASN A 92 9.40 8.43 -9.86
CA ASN A 92 10.68 9.15 -9.89
C ASN A 92 11.89 8.21 -9.79
N MET A 93 11.73 7.09 -9.11
CA MET A 93 12.76 6.08 -8.92
C MET A 93 12.75 4.96 -9.99
N GLY A 94 11.82 5.00 -10.94
CA GLY A 94 11.68 3.97 -11.96
C GLY A 94 11.21 2.61 -11.43
N VAL A 95 10.53 2.59 -10.28
CA VAL A 95 10.02 1.39 -9.61
C VAL A 95 8.54 1.22 -9.94
N LYS A 96 8.12 -0.01 -10.24
CA LYS A 96 6.70 -0.35 -10.43
C LYS A 96 5.95 -0.34 -9.09
N MET A 97 4.68 0.05 -9.11
CA MET A 97 3.84 0.05 -7.93
C MET A 97 2.50 -0.63 -8.20
N ILE A 98 2.06 -1.43 -7.24
CA ILE A 98 0.68 -1.91 -7.13
C ILE A 98 0.10 -1.31 -5.84
N HIS A 99 -1.03 -0.62 -5.98
CA HIS A 99 -1.82 -0.15 -4.85
C HIS A 99 -3.11 -0.95 -4.76
N VAL A 100 -3.36 -1.54 -3.59
CA VAL A 100 -4.60 -2.24 -3.32
C VAL A 100 -5.65 -1.22 -2.89
N THR A 101 -6.75 -1.17 -3.62
CA THR A 101 -7.88 -0.29 -3.35
C THR A 101 -9.12 -1.10 -2.94
N THR A 102 -10.27 -0.47 -2.91
CA THR A 102 -11.52 -1.06 -2.43
C THR A 102 -12.69 -0.74 -3.37
N ASP A 103 -13.66 -1.64 -3.42
CA ASP A 103 -14.94 -1.43 -4.07
C ASP A 103 -15.92 -0.55 -3.25
N CYS A 104 -15.56 -0.26 -1.99
CA CYS A 104 -16.37 0.63 -1.13
C CYS A 104 -16.43 2.09 -1.63
N VAL A 105 -15.77 2.41 -2.73
CA VAL A 105 -15.88 3.71 -3.43
C VAL A 105 -17.19 3.82 -4.24
N TYR A 106 -17.82 2.70 -4.54
CA TYR A 106 -19.10 2.66 -5.26
C TYR A 106 -20.30 2.75 -4.31
N SER A 107 -21.42 3.28 -4.80
CA SER A 107 -22.64 3.47 -4.00
C SER A 107 -23.32 2.18 -3.57
N GLY A 108 -23.10 1.09 -4.29
CA GLY A 108 -23.75 -0.20 -4.06
C GLY A 108 -25.18 -0.30 -4.64
N SER A 109 -25.67 0.74 -5.31
CA SER A 109 -27.07 0.76 -5.83
C SER A 109 -27.27 -0.12 -7.07
N LYS A 110 -26.24 -0.32 -7.87
CA LYS A 110 -26.31 -1.02 -9.17
C LYS A 110 -25.85 -2.47 -9.09
N GLY A 111 -24.74 -2.74 -8.39
CA GLY A 111 -24.02 -4.02 -8.46
C GLY A 111 -23.20 -4.20 -9.74
N ASN A 112 -22.31 -5.20 -9.73
CA ASN A 112 -21.42 -5.53 -10.86
C ASN A 112 -20.65 -4.32 -11.41
N TYR A 113 -20.08 -3.54 -10.51
CA TYR A 113 -19.30 -2.36 -10.86
C TYR A 113 -17.97 -2.71 -11.52
N ASN A 114 -17.52 -1.83 -12.40
CA ASN A 114 -16.19 -1.86 -13.01
C ASN A 114 -15.58 -0.45 -12.96
N GLU A 115 -14.36 -0.33 -13.45
CA GLU A 115 -13.57 0.91 -13.40
C GLU A 115 -14.16 2.09 -14.20
N ASN A 116 -15.17 1.87 -15.02
CA ASN A 116 -15.87 2.92 -15.77
C ASN A 116 -17.13 3.41 -15.08
N ASP A 117 -17.52 2.82 -13.95
CA ASP A 117 -18.68 3.20 -13.17
C ASP A 117 -18.34 4.31 -12.15
N TYR A 118 -19.35 5.11 -11.76
CA TYR A 118 -19.25 6.17 -10.75
C TYR A 118 -20.14 5.87 -9.54
#